data_6664e2a9ef2b5926a40787988a00e2d0
#
_entry.id   6664e2a9ef2b5926a40787988a00e2d0
#
_cell.length_a   1.000
_cell.length_b   1.000
_cell.length_c   1.000
_cell.angle_alpha   90.00
_cell.angle_beta   90.00
_cell.angle_gamma   90.00
#
_symmetry.space_group_name_H-M   'P 1'
#
loop_
_entity.id
_entity.type
_entity.pdbx_description
1 polymer ?
#
loop_
_entity_poly.entity_id
_entity_poly.type
_entity_poly.pdbx_seq_one_letter_code
_entity_poly.pdbx_strand_id
1 'polypeptide(L)'
;MVVVIGFYTVMLVISSRQLREQYGLNQKEPYEDYLDNIDAKPVSVIVPAYNEELGIYSSVRALLSMNYSEFEIIVVNDGSKDRTVDIMIEAFDMKRIPHVVRKQIDTESIRGIYQSSIHSNVYMIDKENGGKADALNAGINISHYPYVCSLDGDSVLERDAFLKVMKPIIESDGEVIAAGGSIRIANGCRIERGEVMEIGLAKSPLVVMQVIEYLRAFLMGRIGLSQNNLLLIISGAFGIFHKESVIRAGGYRRDTVGEDMELVVRLHRFMKEEKESSKIVYVPDPVCWTEAPEDTTILKRQRSRWHRGLFESLWHHKRMLFNPRYGSIGLISVPYFVFIELLGPIIEVLGYILVPIGVLTGIINVQVAILMFLLALLYGSILSMGAVLLEEWSLRRYPKERHVIRLFLYALSETFWYRPLTVFWRLLGLVQVARKQQGWGEMKRKGISQ
;
A
#
# COMPACT_ATOMS: atom_id res chain seq x y z
N MET A 1 -17.27 -20.91 -1.00
CA MET A 1 -17.77 -19.98 -2.02
C MET A 1 -18.80 -18.99 -1.46
N VAL A 2 -19.94 -19.42 -0.91
CA VAL A 2 -21.03 -18.55 -0.40
C VAL A 2 -20.54 -17.50 0.60
N VAL A 3 -19.73 -17.89 1.60
CA VAL A 3 -19.18 -16.96 2.62
C VAL A 3 -18.31 -15.88 1.99
N VAL A 4 -17.45 -16.25 1.03
CA VAL A 4 -16.57 -15.31 0.31
C VAL A 4 -17.40 -14.35 -0.53
N ILE A 5 -18.39 -14.87 -1.24
CA ILE A 5 -19.36 -14.07 -2.02
C ILE A 5 -20.07 -13.05 -1.13
N GLY A 6 -20.66 -13.52 -0.02
CA GLY A 6 -21.35 -12.65 0.93
C GLY A 6 -20.44 -11.55 1.47
N PHE A 7 -19.24 -11.89 1.88
CA PHE A 7 -18.28 -10.93 2.42
C PHE A 7 -17.94 -9.83 1.41
N TYR A 8 -17.53 -10.18 0.18
CA TYR A 8 -17.18 -9.17 -0.83
C TYR A 8 -18.39 -8.36 -1.30
N THR A 9 -19.59 -8.94 -1.33
CA THR A 9 -20.82 -8.18 -1.63
C THR A 9 -21.09 -7.14 -0.54
N VAL A 10 -20.95 -7.51 0.73
CA VAL A 10 -21.08 -6.57 1.85
C VAL A 10 -20.04 -5.46 1.75
N MET A 11 -18.76 -5.80 1.45
CA MET A 11 -17.72 -4.80 1.25
C MET A 11 -18.05 -3.85 0.11
N LEU A 12 -18.57 -4.33 -1.01
CA LEU A 12 -18.98 -3.51 -2.15
C LEU A 12 -20.09 -2.52 -1.76
N VAL A 13 -21.10 -2.98 -1.01
CA VAL A 13 -22.21 -2.13 -0.54
C VAL A 13 -21.72 -1.06 0.44
N ILE A 14 -20.89 -1.45 1.42
CA ILE A 14 -20.31 -0.51 2.39
C ILE A 14 -19.48 0.56 1.65
N SER A 15 -18.59 0.14 0.76
CA SER A 15 -17.72 1.04 0.00
C SER A 15 -18.51 2.00 -0.88
N SER A 16 -19.58 1.52 -1.53
CA SER A 16 -20.43 2.38 -2.38
C SER A 16 -21.16 3.45 -1.58
N ARG A 17 -21.63 3.13 -0.37
CA ARG A 17 -22.26 4.10 0.54
C ARG A 17 -21.25 5.15 1.00
N GLN A 18 -20.09 4.71 1.45
CA GLN A 18 -19.04 5.61 1.94
C GLN A 18 -18.54 6.57 0.86
N LEU A 19 -18.26 6.06 -0.35
CA LEU A 19 -17.86 6.91 -1.47
C LEU A 19 -18.92 7.96 -1.80
N ARG A 20 -20.20 7.61 -1.71
CA ARG A 20 -21.30 8.55 -1.92
C ARG A 20 -21.33 9.66 -0.86
N GLU A 21 -21.17 9.29 0.41
CA GLU A 21 -21.13 10.25 1.52
C GLU A 21 -19.93 11.17 1.41
N GLN A 22 -18.74 10.61 1.19
CA GLN A 22 -17.50 11.37 1.07
C GLN A 22 -17.48 12.30 -0.15
N TYR A 23 -17.99 11.83 -1.30
CA TYR A 23 -18.14 12.70 -2.48
C TYR A 23 -19.07 13.88 -2.21
N GLY A 24 -20.17 13.66 -1.48
CA GLY A 24 -21.07 14.73 -1.06
C GLY A 24 -20.44 15.71 -0.07
N LEU A 25 -19.59 15.23 0.83
CA LEU A 25 -18.85 16.08 1.79
C LEU A 25 -17.75 16.89 1.11
N ASN A 26 -16.95 16.27 0.24
CA ASN A 26 -15.87 16.96 -0.47
C ASN A 26 -16.36 18.08 -1.39
N GLN A 27 -17.61 18.01 -1.88
CA GLN A 27 -18.23 19.11 -2.62
C GLN A 27 -18.64 20.28 -1.70
N LYS A 28 -18.90 20.03 -0.42
CA LYS A 28 -19.31 21.05 0.55
C LYS A 28 -18.15 21.69 1.28
N GLU A 29 -17.07 20.92 1.48
CA GLU A 29 -15.88 21.31 2.22
C GLU A 29 -14.63 21.00 1.39
N PRO A 30 -14.20 21.91 0.51
CA PRO A 30 -13.00 21.71 -0.29
C PRO A 30 -11.76 21.55 0.60
N TYR A 31 -10.82 20.71 0.17
CA TYR A 31 -9.57 20.47 0.92
C TYR A 31 -8.73 21.75 1.10
N GLU A 32 -8.92 22.73 0.23
CA GLU A 32 -8.22 24.03 0.26
C GLU A 32 -8.51 24.82 1.52
N ASP A 33 -9.70 24.64 2.12
CA ASP A 33 -10.07 25.31 3.39
C ASP A 33 -9.19 24.85 4.58
N TYR A 34 -8.50 23.71 4.45
CA TYR A 34 -7.57 23.21 5.46
C TYR A 34 -6.15 23.78 5.32
N LEU A 35 -5.82 24.46 4.21
CA LEU A 35 -4.51 25.08 4.00
C LEU A 35 -4.23 26.24 4.96
N ASP A 36 -5.27 27.04 5.23
CA ASP A 36 -5.18 28.21 6.09
C ASP A 36 -5.47 27.88 7.56
N ASN A 37 -5.71 26.61 7.87
CA ASN A 37 -6.07 26.20 9.22
C ASN A 37 -4.83 26.15 10.12
N ILE A 38 -4.87 26.91 11.22
CA ILE A 38 -3.82 26.96 12.26
C ILE A 38 -3.55 25.58 12.89
N ASP A 39 -4.45 24.61 12.69
CA ASP A 39 -4.38 23.25 13.24
C ASP A 39 -3.69 22.23 12.31
N ALA A 40 -3.04 22.66 11.23
CA ALA A 40 -2.29 21.77 10.36
C ALA A 40 -1.18 21.06 11.17
N LYS A 41 -1.31 19.73 11.33
CA LYS A 41 -0.34 18.93 12.09
C LYS A 41 0.88 18.63 11.21
N PRO A 42 2.10 18.98 11.63
CA PRO A 42 3.28 18.83 10.80
C PRO A 42 3.67 17.36 10.57
N VAL A 43 4.29 17.08 9.40
CA VAL A 43 4.59 15.72 8.93
C VAL A 43 6.05 15.58 8.53
N SER A 44 6.75 14.56 9.04
CA SER A 44 8.08 14.16 8.58
C SER A 44 7.96 13.09 7.49
N VAL A 45 8.34 13.40 6.26
CA VAL A 45 8.31 12.48 5.13
C VAL A 45 9.63 11.72 5.07
N ILE A 46 9.57 10.40 5.27
CA ILE A 46 10.74 9.53 5.27
C ILE A 46 10.80 8.78 3.94
N VAL A 47 11.88 8.99 3.20
CA VAL A 47 12.12 8.40 1.88
C VAL A 47 13.33 7.48 1.96
N PRO A 48 13.15 6.16 2.12
CA PRO A 48 14.25 5.22 2.06
C PRO A 48 14.77 5.11 0.61
N ALA A 49 16.08 5.23 0.44
CA ALA A 49 16.75 5.20 -0.85
C ALA A 49 17.87 4.17 -0.85
N TYR A 50 17.88 3.27 -1.84
CA TYR A 50 18.95 2.31 -2.10
C TYR A 50 19.16 2.14 -3.59
N ASN A 51 20.26 2.66 -4.11
CA ASN A 51 20.61 2.70 -5.54
C ASN A 51 19.49 3.38 -6.38
N GLU A 52 19.17 4.63 -6.01
CA GLU A 52 18.11 5.44 -6.63
C GLU A 52 18.67 6.67 -7.39
N GLU A 53 19.87 6.56 -7.96
CA GLU A 53 20.55 7.68 -8.66
C GLU A 53 19.68 8.27 -9.80
N LEU A 54 18.81 7.46 -10.44
CA LEU A 54 17.98 7.92 -11.54
C LEU A 54 16.72 8.69 -11.09
N GLY A 55 16.22 8.41 -9.88
CA GLY A 55 14.91 8.91 -9.42
C GLY A 55 14.96 9.89 -8.25
N ILE A 56 15.97 9.81 -7.38
CA ILE A 56 15.96 10.51 -6.09
C ILE A 56 15.82 12.03 -6.22
N TYR A 57 16.47 12.66 -7.20
CA TYR A 57 16.35 14.10 -7.44
C TYR A 57 14.91 14.50 -7.77
N SER A 58 14.30 13.79 -8.71
CA SER A 58 12.91 14.06 -9.14
C SER A 58 11.92 13.84 -8.01
N SER A 59 12.13 12.79 -7.21
CA SER A 59 11.27 12.47 -6.06
C SER A 59 11.30 13.56 -5.00
N VAL A 60 12.48 14.02 -4.60
CA VAL A 60 12.63 15.11 -3.61
C VAL A 60 12.06 16.43 -4.15
N ARG A 61 12.28 16.74 -5.44
CA ARG A 61 11.70 17.91 -6.08
C ARG A 61 10.17 17.90 -6.12
N ALA A 62 9.59 16.74 -6.43
CA ALA A 62 8.14 16.56 -6.40
C ALA A 62 7.59 16.77 -4.98
N LEU A 63 8.27 16.25 -3.95
CA LEU A 63 7.86 16.46 -2.57
C LEU A 63 7.95 17.92 -2.12
N LEU A 64 8.95 18.67 -2.58
CA LEU A 64 9.06 20.11 -2.31
C LEU A 64 7.93 20.93 -2.94
N SER A 65 7.22 20.40 -3.95
CA SER A 65 6.08 21.05 -4.59
C SER A 65 4.72 20.72 -3.96
N MET A 66 4.71 19.94 -2.86
CA MET A 66 3.48 19.55 -2.17
C MET A 66 2.75 20.74 -1.57
N ASN A 67 1.43 20.71 -1.69
CA ASN A 67 0.56 21.73 -1.13
C ASN A 67 0.21 21.39 0.34
N TYR A 68 1.18 21.61 1.24
CA TYR A 68 1.02 21.41 2.68
C TYR A 68 1.89 22.40 3.44
N SER A 69 1.38 22.95 4.53
CA SER A 69 2.00 24.11 5.20
C SER A 69 3.29 23.76 5.93
N GLU A 70 3.35 22.63 6.62
CA GLU A 70 4.48 22.30 7.49
C GLU A 70 4.88 20.83 7.35
N PHE A 71 6.00 20.61 6.70
CA PHE A 71 6.60 19.29 6.54
C PHE A 71 8.11 19.35 6.38
N GLU A 72 8.77 18.25 6.68
CA GLU A 72 10.18 18.01 6.39
C GLU A 72 10.35 16.74 5.55
N ILE A 73 11.43 16.68 4.78
CA ILE A 73 11.78 15.54 3.95
C ILE A 73 13.09 14.94 4.50
N ILE A 74 13.07 13.67 4.85
CA ILE A 74 14.22 12.93 5.37
C ILE A 74 14.52 11.79 4.40
N VAL A 75 15.48 12.00 3.52
CA VAL A 75 16.01 10.95 2.64
C VAL A 75 16.95 10.07 3.43
N VAL A 76 16.69 8.77 3.47
CA VAL A 76 17.54 7.81 4.18
C VAL A 76 18.28 6.95 3.16
N ASN A 77 19.55 7.28 2.91
CA ASN A 77 20.42 6.45 2.11
C ASN A 77 20.82 5.19 2.88
N ASP A 78 20.31 4.04 2.46
CA ASP A 78 20.53 2.74 3.08
C ASP A 78 21.76 2.02 2.48
N GLY A 79 22.89 2.73 2.45
CA GLY A 79 24.16 2.19 1.97
C GLY A 79 24.22 1.98 0.47
N SER A 80 23.71 2.90 -0.34
CA SER A 80 23.80 2.87 -1.81
C SER A 80 25.24 2.76 -2.29
N LYS A 81 25.42 2.12 -3.44
CA LYS A 81 26.71 1.91 -4.12
C LYS A 81 26.83 2.70 -5.41
N ASP A 82 25.78 3.39 -5.80
CA ASP A 82 25.69 4.27 -6.96
C ASP A 82 25.87 5.74 -6.54
N ARG A 83 25.53 6.68 -7.40
CA ARG A 83 25.67 8.11 -7.15
C ARG A 83 24.51 8.74 -6.35
N THR A 84 23.65 7.96 -5.70
CA THR A 84 22.50 8.49 -4.93
C THR A 84 22.90 9.58 -3.94
N VAL A 85 23.96 9.33 -3.14
CA VAL A 85 24.46 10.29 -2.14
C VAL A 85 25.04 11.54 -2.80
N ASP A 86 25.85 11.36 -3.84
CA ASP A 86 26.52 12.46 -4.54
C ASP A 86 25.48 13.40 -5.18
N ILE A 87 24.45 12.83 -5.82
CA ILE A 87 23.35 13.59 -6.42
C ILE A 87 22.62 14.42 -5.38
N MET A 88 22.31 13.83 -4.21
CA MET A 88 21.68 14.57 -3.12
C MET A 88 22.56 15.73 -2.62
N ILE A 89 23.87 15.50 -2.43
CA ILE A 89 24.80 16.52 -1.98
C ILE A 89 24.92 17.64 -3.00
N GLU A 90 25.11 17.32 -4.27
CA GLU A 90 25.30 18.31 -5.34
C GLU A 90 24.00 19.11 -5.63
N ALA A 91 22.86 18.43 -5.75
CA ALA A 91 21.61 19.04 -6.17
C ALA A 91 20.94 19.91 -5.09
N PHE A 92 21.12 19.56 -3.82
CA PHE A 92 20.47 20.23 -2.69
C PHE A 92 21.47 20.97 -1.78
N ASP A 93 22.73 21.14 -2.19
CA ASP A 93 23.83 21.74 -1.41
C ASP A 93 23.81 21.23 0.04
N MET A 94 23.91 19.90 0.19
CA MET A 94 23.82 19.23 1.48
C MET A 94 25.09 19.46 2.30
N LYS A 95 24.94 19.96 3.52
CA LYS A 95 26.04 20.15 4.47
C LYS A 95 25.90 19.20 5.64
N ARG A 96 27.01 18.55 6.00
CA ARG A 96 27.03 17.67 7.18
C ARG A 96 26.79 18.49 8.43
N ILE A 97 25.83 18.05 9.24
CA ILE A 97 25.50 18.68 10.51
C ILE A 97 25.84 17.78 11.70
N PRO A 98 26.31 18.34 12.83
CA PRO A 98 26.37 17.61 14.08
C PRO A 98 24.96 17.42 14.61
N HIS A 99 24.45 16.20 14.58
CA HIS A 99 23.13 15.90 15.09
C HIS A 99 23.19 14.79 16.14
N VAL A 100 22.61 15.05 17.30
CA VAL A 100 22.48 14.01 18.35
C VAL A 100 21.22 13.20 18.06
N VAL A 101 21.43 11.96 17.61
CA VAL A 101 20.31 11.04 17.35
C VAL A 101 19.78 10.51 18.67
N ARG A 102 18.53 10.81 18.97
CA ARG A 102 17.81 10.13 20.04
C ARG A 102 17.38 8.74 19.54
N LYS A 103 18.24 7.75 19.79
CA LYS A 103 17.98 6.37 19.35
C LYS A 103 16.84 5.75 20.18
N GLN A 104 15.62 5.84 19.66
CA GLN A 104 14.40 5.25 20.26
C GLN A 104 14.10 3.87 19.68
N ILE A 105 14.54 3.63 18.43
CA ILE A 105 14.40 2.36 17.70
C ILE A 105 15.81 1.94 17.24
N ASP A 106 16.12 0.64 17.38
CA ASP A 106 17.41 0.13 16.91
C ASP A 106 17.54 0.15 15.40
N THR A 107 18.71 0.64 14.92
CA THR A 107 19.07 0.76 13.50
C THR A 107 20.54 0.44 13.30
N GLU A 108 20.91 0.14 12.07
CA GLU A 108 22.31 0.06 11.67
C GLU A 108 23.01 1.43 11.81
N SER A 109 24.33 1.40 11.79
CA SER A 109 25.18 2.58 12.06
C SER A 109 24.94 3.71 11.07
N ILE A 110 24.76 4.93 11.58
CA ILE A 110 24.64 6.16 10.80
C ILE A 110 26.06 6.71 10.57
N ARG A 111 26.43 6.94 9.31
CA ARG A 111 27.72 7.49 8.88
C ARG A 111 27.74 9.01 8.93
N GLY A 112 26.58 9.63 8.60
CA GLY A 112 26.45 11.09 8.60
C GLY A 112 25.02 11.54 8.44
N ILE A 113 24.75 12.76 8.93
CA ILE A 113 23.49 13.45 8.78
C ILE A 113 23.78 14.78 8.09
N TYR A 114 22.97 15.09 7.10
CA TYR A 114 23.15 16.26 6.25
C TYR A 114 21.85 17.06 6.20
N GLN A 115 21.96 18.37 6.09
CA GLN A 115 20.85 19.28 5.86
C GLN A 115 21.13 20.12 4.63
N SER A 116 20.12 20.37 3.81
CA SER A 116 20.25 21.25 2.66
C SER A 116 20.40 22.70 3.11
N SER A 117 21.36 23.43 2.49
CA SER A 117 21.49 24.87 2.69
C SER A 117 20.55 25.69 1.81
N ILE A 118 19.91 25.05 0.81
CA ILE A 118 18.92 25.68 -0.08
C ILE A 118 17.50 25.50 0.48
N HIS A 119 17.21 24.32 1.03
CA HIS A 119 15.90 23.95 1.57
C HIS A 119 16.07 23.45 3.00
N SER A 120 15.85 24.31 3.99
CA SER A 120 16.10 24.03 5.41
C SER A 120 15.29 22.85 5.98
N ASN A 121 14.21 22.43 5.30
CA ASN A 121 13.37 21.30 5.65
C ASN A 121 13.75 19.98 4.93
N VAL A 122 14.90 19.94 4.22
CA VAL A 122 15.39 18.72 3.55
C VAL A 122 16.63 18.20 4.27
N TYR A 123 16.53 16.95 4.72
CA TYR A 123 17.59 16.22 5.41
C TYR A 123 17.97 14.96 4.65
N MET A 124 19.22 14.53 4.81
CA MET A 124 19.68 13.22 4.35
C MET A 124 20.42 12.51 5.47
N ILE A 125 20.12 11.23 5.66
CA ILE A 125 20.83 10.30 6.53
C ILE A 125 21.61 9.36 5.64
N ASP A 126 22.94 9.29 5.79
CA ASP A 126 23.75 8.24 5.20
C ASP A 126 24.06 7.18 6.26
N LYS A 127 23.69 5.92 6.01
CA LYS A 127 23.85 4.81 6.94
C LYS A 127 24.33 3.52 6.27
N GLU A 128 24.72 2.55 7.07
CA GLU A 128 24.99 1.19 6.61
C GLU A 128 23.69 0.49 6.21
N ASN A 129 23.80 -0.39 5.18
CA ASN A 129 22.63 -1.08 4.67
C ASN A 129 22.01 -2.00 5.74
N GLY A 130 20.76 -1.77 6.06
CA GLY A 130 19.93 -2.56 6.98
C GLY A 130 18.58 -2.95 6.40
N GLY A 131 18.30 -2.50 5.15
CA GLY A 131 17.03 -2.72 4.47
C GLY A 131 15.99 -1.62 4.75
N LYS A 132 14.88 -1.65 3.99
CA LYS A 132 13.84 -0.60 4.01
C LYS A 132 13.30 -0.31 5.41
N ALA A 133 12.97 -1.36 6.17
CA ALA A 133 12.44 -1.21 7.53
C ALA A 133 13.43 -0.49 8.47
N ASP A 134 14.71 -0.80 8.35
CA ASP A 134 15.78 -0.16 9.12
C ASP A 134 15.97 1.30 8.70
N ALA A 135 15.92 1.59 7.41
CA ALA A 135 15.98 2.95 6.88
C ALA A 135 14.79 3.81 7.38
N LEU A 136 13.57 3.25 7.38
CA LEU A 136 12.40 3.92 7.95
C LEU A 136 12.56 4.20 9.45
N ASN A 137 13.08 3.24 10.22
CA ASN A 137 13.37 3.42 11.65
C ASN A 137 14.42 4.52 11.90
N ALA A 138 15.46 4.59 11.06
CA ALA A 138 16.45 5.64 11.15
C ALA A 138 15.84 7.03 10.89
N GLY A 139 14.97 7.14 9.89
CA GLY A 139 14.20 8.36 9.63
C GLY A 139 13.28 8.75 10.79
N ILE A 140 12.58 7.80 11.42
CA ILE A 140 11.75 8.04 12.60
C ILE A 140 12.57 8.57 13.78
N ASN A 141 13.76 8.02 14.03
CA ASN A 141 14.63 8.47 15.12
C ASN A 141 15.08 9.94 14.97
N ILE A 142 15.18 10.43 13.74
CA ILE A 142 15.68 11.79 13.42
C ILE A 142 14.52 12.76 13.18
N SER A 143 13.34 12.27 12.83
CA SER A 143 12.18 13.12 12.53
C SER A 143 11.82 14.07 13.69
N HIS A 144 11.43 15.30 13.36
CA HIS A 144 11.09 16.32 14.36
C HIS A 144 9.60 16.37 14.65
N TYR A 145 8.76 15.96 13.71
CA TYR A 145 7.32 16.14 13.77
C TYR A 145 6.55 14.96 14.36
N PRO A 146 5.32 15.19 14.85
CA PRO A 146 4.51 14.17 15.53
C PRO A 146 3.94 13.10 14.59
N TYR A 147 3.88 13.39 13.29
CA TYR A 147 3.44 12.43 12.28
C TYR A 147 4.59 12.10 11.34
N VAL A 148 4.71 10.82 10.99
CA VAL A 148 5.69 10.32 10.04
C VAL A 148 4.97 9.72 8.84
N CYS A 149 5.42 10.08 7.65
CA CYS A 149 4.96 9.52 6.38
C CYS A 149 6.04 8.59 5.83
N SER A 150 5.73 7.32 5.60
CA SER A 150 6.59 6.44 4.81
C SER A 150 6.23 6.57 3.33
N LEU A 151 7.24 6.79 2.48
CA LEU A 151 7.06 6.96 1.04
C LEU A 151 8.12 6.15 0.29
N ASP A 152 7.69 5.34 -0.69
CA ASP A 152 8.64 4.68 -1.60
C ASP A 152 9.26 5.71 -2.56
N GLY A 153 10.57 5.60 -2.78
CA GLY A 153 11.32 6.55 -3.60
C GLY A 153 10.90 6.64 -5.07
N ASP A 154 10.13 5.67 -5.57
CA ASP A 154 9.56 5.62 -6.93
C ASP A 154 8.08 6.03 -6.99
N SER A 155 7.53 6.53 -5.89
CA SER A 155 6.13 6.98 -5.83
C SER A 155 6.02 8.45 -6.21
N VAL A 156 4.97 8.77 -6.97
CA VAL A 156 4.58 10.14 -7.32
C VAL A 156 3.33 10.51 -6.55
N LEU A 157 3.38 11.59 -5.77
CA LEU A 157 2.24 12.07 -5.00
C LEU A 157 1.43 13.12 -5.76
N GLU A 158 0.12 13.15 -5.55
CA GLU A 158 -0.70 14.31 -5.94
C GLU A 158 -0.36 15.48 -5.01
N ARG A 159 -0.40 16.72 -5.50
CA ARG A 159 0.00 17.91 -4.73
C ARG A 159 -0.75 18.09 -3.42
N ASP A 160 -1.99 17.67 -3.37
CA ASP A 160 -2.90 17.73 -2.22
C ASP A 160 -2.97 16.41 -1.42
N ALA A 161 -2.04 15.47 -1.67
CA ALA A 161 -2.04 14.16 -1.03
C ALA A 161 -2.02 14.25 0.51
N PHE A 162 -1.19 15.13 1.07
CA PHE A 162 -1.13 15.32 2.52
C PHE A 162 -2.42 15.93 3.07
N LEU A 163 -3.02 16.90 2.39
CA LEU A 163 -4.31 17.47 2.82
C LEU A 163 -5.39 16.40 2.90
N LYS A 164 -5.49 15.56 1.87
CA LYS A 164 -6.47 14.46 1.83
C LYS A 164 -6.28 13.47 2.97
N VAL A 165 -5.04 13.03 3.22
CA VAL A 165 -4.77 11.96 4.19
C VAL A 165 -4.70 12.49 5.62
N MET A 166 -4.29 13.74 5.82
CA MET A 166 -4.28 14.38 7.14
C MET A 166 -5.67 14.83 7.60
N LYS A 167 -6.63 15.08 6.69
CA LYS A 167 -7.99 15.50 7.06
C LYS A 167 -8.60 14.63 8.17
N PRO A 168 -8.74 13.29 8.03
CA PRO A 168 -9.31 12.45 9.09
C PRO A 168 -8.48 12.43 10.38
N ILE A 169 -7.17 12.68 10.31
CA ILE A 169 -6.29 12.76 11.48
C ILE A 169 -6.55 14.08 12.24
N ILE A 170 -6.71 15.18 11.51
CA ILE A 170 -6.98 16.51 12.10
C ILE A 170 -8.37 16.52 12.74
N GLU A 171 -9.39 16.03 12.02
CA GLU A 171 -10.78 16.03 12.47
C GLU A 171 -11.07 15.09 13.65
N SER A 172 -10.21 14.09 13.88
CA SER A 172 -10.43 13.04 14.88
C SER A 172 -10.00 13.41 16.30
N ASP A 173 -9.43 14.58 16.52
CA ASP A 173 -8.86 15.01 17.81
C ASP A 173 -7.94 13.98 18.47
N GLY A 174 -7.12 13.29 17.65
CA GLY A 174 -6.13 12.32 18.10
C GLY A 174 -6.60 10.85 18.15
N GLU A 175 -7.86 10.56 17.84
CA GLU A 175 -8.32 9.17 17.76
C GLU A 175 -7.69 8.41 16.58
N VAL A 176 -7.41 9.08 15.45
CA VAL A 176 -6.79 8.45 14.28
C VAL A 176 -5.27 8.53 14.40
N ILE A 177 -4.64 7.36 14.56
CA ILE A 177 -3.17 7.23 14.70
C ILE A 177 -2.46 6.82 13.41
N ALA A 178 -3.20 6.37 12.41
CA ALA A 178 -2.65 6.06 11.10
C ALA A 178 -3.69 6.24 10.01
N ALA A 179 -3.24 6.75 8.86
CA ALA A 179 -4.06 6.93 7.68
C ALA A 179 -3.31 6.49 6.43
N GLY A 180 -3.96 5.67 5.61
CA GLY A 180 -3.47 5.26 4.31
C GLY A 180 -4.27 5.91 3.18
N GLY A 181 -3.62 6.19 2.06
CA GLY A 181 -4.27 6.73 0.88
C GLY A 181 -4.39 5.72 -0.27
N SER A 182 -5.23 6.05 -1.24
CA SER A 182 -5.43 5.23 -2.42
C SER A 182 -4.23 5.31 -3.36
N ILE A 183 -3.72 4.16 -3.76
CA ILE A 183 -2.59 4.03 -4.68
C ILE A 183 -3.13 3.70 -6.07
N ARG A 184 -2.57 4.35 -7.09
CA ARG A 184 -2.90 4.17 -8.50
C ARG A 184 -1.69 3.71 -9.30
N ILE A 185 -1.95 3.13 -10.46
CA ILE A 185 -0.90 2.70 -11.39
C ILE A 185 -0.61 3.83 -12.37
N ALA A 186 0.66 4.23 -12.40
CA ALA A 186 1.16 5.35 -13.21
C ALA A 186 1.39 4.97 -14.68
N ASN A 187 1.56 3.68 -15.00
CA ASN A 187 1.82 3.23 -16.35
C ASN A 187 0.70 3.65 -17.34
N GLY A 188 1.08 4.37 -18.38
CA GLY A 188 0.15 4.92 -19.36
C GLY A 188 -0.33 6.33 -19.07
N CYS A 189 -0.02 6.88 -17.91
CA CYS A 189 -0.20 8.28 -17.57
C CYS A 189 0.95 9.11 -18.13
N ARG A 190 0.69 10.40 -18.41
CA ARG A 190 1.74 11.37 -18.70
C ARG A 190 2.13 12.08 -17.42
N ILE A 191 3.39 11.89 -17.01
CA ILE A 191 3.94 12.47 -15.80
C ILE A 191 5.07 13.41 -16.23
N GLU A 192 4.99 14.67 -15.78
CA GLU A 192 6.00 15.68 -16.06
C GLU A 192 6.41 16.34 -14.75
N ARG A 193 7.70 16.43 -14.49
CA ARG A 193 8.29 17.05 -13.30
C ARG A 193 7.73 16.50 -11.96
N GLY A 194 7.40 15.21 -11.91
CA GLY A 194 6.83 14.56 -10.74
C GLY A 194 5.32 14.81 -10.53
N GLU A 195 4.60 15.31 -11.56
CA GLU A 195 3.17 15.52 -11.51
C GLU A 195 2.44 14.72 -12.60
N VAL A 196 1.26 14.19 -12.26
CA VAL A 196 0.41 13.48 -13.22
C VAL A 196 -0.39 14.49 -14.02
N MET A 197 0.03 14.74 -15.27
CA MET A 197 -0.60 15.70 -16.18
C MET A 197 -1.80 15.12 -16.93
N GLU A 198 -1.72 13.86 -17.33
CA GLU A 198 -2.82 13.18 -18.01
C GLU A 198 -2.92 11.73 -17.54
N ILE A 199 -4.12 11.34 -17.11
CA ILE A 199 -4.38 9.96 -16.69
C ILE A 199 -4.73 9.12 -17.92
N GLY A 200 -3.97 8.04 -18.11
CA GLY A 200 -4.13 7.11 -19.21
C GLY A 200 -4.12 5.66 -18.75
N LEU A 201 -4.50 4.77 -19.64
CA LEU A 201 -4.46 3.32 -19.40
C LEU A 201 -3.33 2.72 -20.23
N ALA A 202 -2.47 1.94 -19.58
CA ALA A 202 -1.35 1.25 -20.22
C ALA A 202 -1.78 0.36 -21.39
N LYS A 203 -0.91 0.17 -22.36
CA LYS A 203 -1.15 -0.75 -23.49
C LYS A 203 -0.98 -2.22 -23.09
N SER A 204 -0.12 -2.52 -22.12
CA SER A 204 0.17 -3.88 -21.65
C SER A 204 -1.06 -4.52 -20.99
N PRO A 205 -1.51 -5.71 -21.45
CA PRO A 205 -2.58 -6.46 -20.80
C PRO A 205 -2.30 -6.76 -19.33
N LEU A 206 -1.04 -7.08 -19.03
CA LEU A 206 -0.58 -7.41 -17.67
C LEU A 206 -0.76 -6.22 -16.71
N VAL A 207 -0.47 -5.00 -17.18
CA VAL A 207 -0.66 -3.79 -16.38
C VAL A 207 -2.14 -3.46 -16.22
N VAL A 208 -2.95 -3.61 -17.27
CA VAL A 208 -4.40 -3.40 -17.19
C VAL A 208 -5.05 -4.32 -16.13
N MET A 209 -4.61 -5.57 -16.05
CA MET A 209 -5.06 -6.48 -14.99
C MET A 209 -4.67 -5.99 -13.59
N GLN A 210 -3.47 -5.45 -13.44
CA GLN A 210 -3.05 -4.87 -12.17
C GLN A 210 -3.86 -3.62 -11.81
N VAL A 211 -4.26 -2.80 -12.80
CA VAL A 211 -5.18 -1.68 -12.55
C VAL A 211 -6.50 -2.20 -11.97
N ILE A 212 -7.12 -3.21 -12.57
CA ILE A 212 -8.38 -3.81 -12.07
C ILE A 212 -8.20 -4.38 -10.65
N GLU A 213 -7.07 -5.08 -10.41
CA GLU A 213 -6.74 -5.63 -9.09
C GLU A 213 -6.59 -4.52 -8.04
N TYR A 214 -5.95 -3.40 -8.38
CA TYR A 214 -5.79 -2.25 -7.48
C TYR A 214 -7.14 -1.57 -7.22
N LEU A 215 -7.97 -1.35 -8.24
CA LEU A 215 -9.31 -0.82 -8.04
C LEU A 215 -10.13 -1.67 -7.07
N ARG A 216 -10.12 -2.98 -7.24
CA ARG A 216 -10.81 -3.92 -6.34
C ARG A 216 -10.24 -3.89 -4.93
N ALA A 217 -8.91 -3.92 -4.77
CA ALA A 217 -8.27 -3.93 -3.47
C ALA A 217 -8.44 -2.60 -2.72
N PHE A 218 -8.29 -1.48 -3.39
CA PHE A 218 -8.29 -0.15 -2.77
C PHE A 218 -9.70 0.43 -2.63
N LEU A 219 -10.54 0.38 -3.66
CA LEU A 219 -11.86 0.99 -3.61
C LEU A 219 -12.94 0.10 -2.98
N MET A 220 -12.78 -1.22 -3.03
CA MET A 220 -13.78 -2.11 -2.44
C MET A 220 -13.28 -2.72 -1.12
N GLY A 221 -12.08 -3.31 -1.12
CA GLY A 221 -11.57 -4.01 0.05
C GLY A 221 -11.20 -3.07 1.20
N ARG A 222 -10.33 -2.09 0.95
CA ARG A 222 -9.79 -1.24 2.02
C ARG A 222 -10.80 -0.25 2.57
N ILE A 223 -11.65 0.33 1.73
CA ILE A 223 -12.72 1.22 2.18
C ILE A 223 -13.66 0.46 3.12
N GLY A 224 -14.15 -0.71 2.67
CA GLY A 224 -15.08 -1.52 3.46
C GLY A 224 -14.51 -1.97 4.81
N LEU A 225 -13.22 -2.33 4.86
CA LEU A 225 -12.55 -2.71 6.11
C LEU A 225 -12.28 -1.50 7.02
N SER A 226 -11.93 -0.35 6.46
CA SER A 226 -11.61 0.87 7.22
C SER A 226 -12.79 1.37 8.05
N GLN A 227 -14.00 1.31 7.53
CA GLN A 227 -15.23 1.79 8.21
C GLN A 227 -15.43 1.20 9.60
N ASN A 228 -15.06 -0.05 9.79
CA ASN A 228 -15.22 -0.76 11.07
C ASN A 228 -13.89 -0.91 11.82
N ASN A 229 -12.87 -0.11 11.46
CA ASN A 229 -11.52 -0.22 12.00
C ASN A 229 -10.93 -1.65 11.86
N LEU A 230 -11.20 -2.30 10.71
CA LEU A 230 -10.77 -3.67 10.39
C LEU A 230 -9.59 -3.72 9.42
N LEU A 231 -9.03 -2.58 9.04
CA LEU A 231 -7.95 -2.47 8.08
C LEU A 231 -6.64 -3.02 8.68
N LEU A 232 -6.06 -4.05 8.05
CA LEU A 232 -4.78 -4.63 8.49
C LEU A 232 -3.59 -4.20 7.65
N ILE A 233 -3.77 -3.39 6.62
CA ILE A 233 -2.69 -2.98 5.74
C ILE A 233 -2.86 -1.53 5.28
N ILE A 234 -1.83 -0.73 5.48
CA ILE A 234 -1.57 0.52 4.79
C ILE A 234 -0.41 0.26 3.83
N SER A 235 -0.50 0.74 2.59
CA SER A 235 0.54 0.47 1.60
C SER A 235 1.87 1.12 1.99
N GLY A 236 2.96 0.38 1.87
CA GLY A 236 4.31 0.91 2.06
C GLY A 236 4.72 1.98 1.05
N ALA A 237 3.93 2.16 -0.03
CA ALA A 237 4.15 3.23 -1.00
C ALA A 237 3.72 4.60 -0.48
N PHE A 238 2.71 4.67 0.41
CA PHE A 238 2.29 5.90 1.07
C PHE A 238 1.41 5.61 2.28
N GLY A 239 1.84 6.06 3.46
CA GLY A 239 1.07 5.96 4.71
C GLY A 239 1.58 6.93 5.75
N ILE A 240 0.67 7.56 6.50
CA ILE A 240 0.96 8.51 7.57
C ILE A 240 0.62 7.86 8.91
N PHE A 241 1.53 7.97 9.87
CA PHE A 241 1.43 7.35 11.18
C PHE A 241 1.77 8.35 12.29
N HIS A 242 1.10 8.26 13.42
CA HIS A 242 1.47 8.96 14.63
C HIS A 242 2.80 8.40 15.16
N LYS A 243 3.83 9.23 15.19
CA LYS A 243 5.22 8.85 15.48
C LYS A 243 5.37 8.13 16.81
N GLU A 244 4.76 8.66 17.87
CA GLU A 244 4.86 8.08 19.20
C GLU A 244 4.25 6.67 19.26
N SER A 245 3.09 6.47 18.61
CA SER A 245 2.47 5.14 18.51
C SER A 245 3.35 4.13 17.80
N VAL A 246 4.05 4.54 16.73
CA VAL A 246 5.02 3.70 16.02
C VAL A 246 6.21 3.36 16.91
N ILE A 247 6.77 4.35 17.63
CA ILE A 247 7.90 4.13 18.54
C ILE A 247 7.52 3.20 19.69
N ARG A 248 6.38 3.44 20.35
CA ARG A 248 5.86 2.57 21.43
C ARG A 248 5.60 1.15 20.96
N ALA A 249 5.17 0.97 19.73
CA ALA A 249 5.03 -0.33 19.11
C ALA A 249 6.37 -0.99 18.70
N GLY A 250 7.51 -0.28 18.78
CA GLY A 250 8.85 -0.77 18.46
C GLY A 250 9.32 -0.55 17.03
N GLY A 251 8.73 0.41 16.29
CA GLY A 251 9.13 0.76 14.93
C GLY A 251 8.78 -0.29 13.86
N TYR A 252 9.39 -0.22 12.70
CA TYR A 252 9.24 -1.22 11.63
C TYR A 252 10.10 -2.47 11.92
N ARG A 253 9.54 -3.67 11.72
CA ARG A 253 10.28 -4.93 11.90
C ARG A 253 11.19 -5.21 10.70
N ARG A 254 12.44 -5.59 11.00
CA ARG A 254 13.48 -5.89 10.00
C ARG A 254 13.48 -7.35 9.51
N ASP A 255 12.81 -8.24 10.23
CA ASP A 255 12.77 -9.69 9.98
C ASP A 255 11.55 -10.16 9.20
N THR A 256 10.88 -9.25 8.49
CA THR A 256 9.76 -9.54 7.59
C THR A 256 9.91 -8.78 6.26
N VAL A 257 9.29 -9.30 5.21
CA VAL A 257 9.20 -8.62 3.91
C VAL A 257 7.86 -7.91 3.71
N GLY A 258 7.00 -7.94 4.71
CA GLY A 258 5.72 -7.22 4.76
C GLY A 258 5.69 -6.28 5.96
N GLU A 259 6.72 -5.43 6.08
CA GLU A 259 6.93 -4.51 7.19
C GLU A 259 5.77 -3.51 7.36
N ASP A 260 5.11 -3.15 6.26
CA ASP A 260 3.97 -2.24 6.20
C ASP A 260 2.71 -2.87 6.81
N MET A 261 2.36 -4.09 6.41
CA MET A 261 1.25 -4.82 6.99
C MET A 261 1.54 -5.20 8.45
N GLU A 262 2.75 -5.66 8.75
CA GLU A 262 3.12 -6.10 10.09
C GLU A 262 2.99 -4.96 11.11
N LEU A 263 3.43 -3.75 10.75
CA LEU A 263 3.28 -2.57 11.60
C LEU A 263 1.81 -2.28 11.90
N VAL A 264 0.93 -2.29 10.91
CA VAL A 264 -0.50 -2.02 11.10
C VAL A 264 -1.16 -3.07 12.00
N VAL A 265 -0.87 -4.36 11.79
CA VAL A 265 -1.39 -5.45 12.65
C VAL A 265 -0.87 -5.29 14.08
N ARG A 266 0.39 -4.93 14.26
CA ARG A 266 1.01 -4.72 15.56
C ARG A 266 0.46 -3.49 16.27
N LEU A 267 0.18 -2.39 15.55
CA LEU A 267 -0.48 -1.21 16.11
C LEU A 267 -1.87 -1.58 16.66
N HIS A 268 -2.69 -2.31 15.89
CA HIS A 268 -3.98 -2.80 16.39
C HIS A 268 -3.83 -3.68 17.64
N ARG A 269 -2.85 -4.59 17.63
CA ARG A 269 -2.56 -5.43 18.80
C ARG A 269 -2.18 -4.60 20.00
N PHE A 270 -1.24 -3.69 19.84
CA PHE A 270 -0.72 -2.81 20.88
C PHE A 270 -1.84 -1.97 21.49
N MET A 271 -2.65 -1.27 20.67
CA MET A 271 -3.78 -0.48 21.15
C MET A 271 -4.77 -1.29 21.99
N LYS A 272 -5.08 -2.52 21.55
CA LYS A 272 -6.00 -3.39 22.32
C LYS A 272 -5.39 -3.90 23.62
N GLU A 273 -4.08 -4.16 23.66
CA GLU A 273 -3.35 -4.56 24.86
C GLU A 273 -3.26 -3.41 25.87
N GLU A 274 -3.05 -2.17 25.41
CA GLU A 274 -3.01 -0.95 26.24
C GLU A 274 -4.42 -0.36 26.52
N LYS A 275 -5.49 -0.96 25.98
CA LYS A 275 -6.88 -0.47 26.11
C LYS A 275 -7.09 0.93 25.51
N GLU A 276 -6.30 1.32 24.53
CA GLU A 276 -6.46 2.57 23.79
C GLU A 276 -7.55 2.43 22.72
N SER A 277 -8.38 3.48 22.58
CA SER A 277 -9.45 3.55 21.56
C SER A 277 -8.95 4.35 20.37
N SER A 278 -8.03 3.79 19.60
CA SER A 278 -7.49 4.47 18.42
C SER A 278 -7.97 3.81 17.13
N LYS A 279 -7.96 4.59 16.04
CA LYS A 279 -8.45 4.18 14.72
C LYS A 279 -7.33 4.22 13.68
N ILE A 280 -7.42 3.29 12.73
CA ILE A 280 -6.60 3.26 11.52
C ILE A 280 -7.55 3.41 10.34
N VAL A 281 -7.37 4.46 9.55
CA VAL A 281 -8.31 4.83 8.49
C VAL A 281 -7.69 4.73 7.10
N TYR A 282 -8.57 4.70 6.10
CA TYR A 282 -8.19 4.68 4.70
C TYR A 282 -8.95 5.77 3.94
N VAL A 283 -8.20 6.58 3.20
CA VAL A 283 -8.71 7.66 2.35
C VAL A 283 -8.84 7.13 0.91
N PRO A 284 -10.04 7.12 0.34
CA PRO A 284 -10.29 6.57 -0.98
C PRO A 284 -9.81 7.46 -2.14
N ASP A 285 -9.64 8.76 -1.90
CA ASP A 285 -9.12 9.67 -2.91
C ASP A 285 -7.73 9.21 -3.40
N PRO A 286 -7.45 9.25 -4.69
CA PRO A 286 -6.11 9.00 -5.19
C PRO A 286 -5.12 10.00 -4.62
N VAL A 287 -4.04 9.50 -4.05
CA VAL A 287 -2.99 10.33 -3.44
C VAL A 287 -1.60 9.97 -3.94
N CYS A 288 -1.42 8.75 -4.42
CA CYS A 288 -0.12 8.23 -4.81
C CYS A 288 -0.22 7.39 -6.10
N TRP A 289 0.75 7.56 -6.97
CA TRP A 289 0.90 6.85 -8.23
C TRP A 289 2.21 6.07 -8.20
N THR A 290 2.17 4.78 -8.57
CA THR A 290 3.33 3.89 -8.58
C THR A 290 3.45 3.12 -9.87
N GLU A 291 4.66 2.72 -10.24
CA GLU A 291 4.91 1.92 -11.44
C GLU A 291 4.54 0.46 -11.18
N ALA A 292 3.67 -0.09 -12.04
CA ALA A 292 3.34 -1.50 -12.03
C ALA A 292 4.29 -2.29 -12.95
N PRO A 293 4.73 -3.49 -12.53
CA PRO A 293 5.55 -4.37 -13.38
C PRO A 293 4.89 -4.70 -14.72
N GLU A 294 5.63 -4.48 -15.81
CA GLU A 294 5.24 -4.88 -17.16
C GLU A 294 5.72 -6.27 -17.55
N ASP A 295 6.67 -6.81 -16.79
CA ASP A 295 7.27 -8.14 -16.97
C ASP A 295 6.70 -9.15 -15.97
N THR A 296 6.38 -10.34 -16.47
CA THR A 296 5.81 -11.44 -15.68
C THR A 296 6.76 -11.94 -14.59
N THR A 297 8.08 -11.89 -14.83
CA THR A 297 9.09 -12.35 -13.87
C THR A 297 9.16 -11.42 -12.67
N ILE A 298 9.11 -10.10 -12.93
CA ILE A 298 9.11 -9.07 -11.87
C ILE A 298 7.80 -9.15 -11.09
N LEU A 299 6.65 -9.26 -11.79
CA LEU A 299 5.35 -9.39 -11.16
C LEU A 299 5.25 -10.65 -10.29
N LYS A 300 5.75 -11.80 -10.78
CA LYS A 300 5.85 -13.04 -10.01
C LYS A 300 6.62 -12.84 -8.71
N ARG A 301 7.80 -12.19 -8.76
CA ARG A 301 8.61 -11.90 -7.56
C ARG A 301 7.84 -11.01 -6.59
N GLN A 302 7.17 -9.98 -7.08
CA GLN A 302 6.36 -9.07 -6.27
C GLN A 302 5.20 -9.81 -5.58
N ARG A 303 4.42 -10.61 -6.32
CA ARG A 303 3.27 -11.35 -5.77
C ARG A 303 3.69 -12.43 -4.76
N SER A 304 4.77 -13.16 -5.05
CA SER A 304 5.35 -14.14 -4.11
C SER A 304 5.81 -13.46 -2.82
N ARG A 305 6.50 -12.32 -2.93
CA ARG A 305 6.94 -11.53 -1.78
C ARG A 305 5.77 -11.02 -0.93
N TRP A 306 4.74 -10.45 -1.56
CA TRP A 306 3.57 -9.97 -0.84
C TRP A 306 2.86 -11.09 -0.07
N HIS A 307 2.73 -12.25 -0.69
CA HIS A 307 2.08 -13.38 -0.04
C HIS A 307 2.93 -13.96 1.11
N ARG A 308 4.26 -13.93 0.97
CA ARG A 308 5.19 -14.25 2.05
C ARG A 308 5.05 -13.25 3.21
N GLY A 309 5.04 -11.95 2.93
CA GLY A 309 4.86 -10.91 3.95
C GLY A 309 3.52 -11.03 4.67
N LEU A 310 2.45 -11.37 3.95
CA LEU A 310 1.14 -11.69 4.55
C LEU A 310 1.24 -12.84 5.55
N PHE A 311 1.88 -13.94 5.16
CA PHE A 311 2.09 -15.08 6.06
C PHE A 311 2.90 -14.67 7.29
N GLU A 312 4.04 -14.01 7.10
CA GLU A 312 4.94 -13.59 8.18
C GLU A 312 4.22 -12.68 9.18
N SER A 313 3.49 -11.68 8.68
CA SER A 313 2.71 -10.74 9.50
C SER A 313 1.64 -11.46 10.33
N LEU A 314 0.86 -12.34 9.72
CA LEU A 314 -0.18 -13.08 10.43
C LEU A 314 0.43 -14.09 11.44
N TRP A 315 1.55 -14.73 11.09
CA TRP A 315 2.23 -15.67 11.96
C TRP A 315 2.82 -15.01 13.22
N HIS A 316 3.43 -13.84 13.07
CA HIS A 316 3.92 -13.06 14.23
C HIS A 316 2.79 -12.67 15.19
N HIS A 317 1.58 -12.48 14.66
CA HIS A 317 0.42 -12.08 15.43
C HIS A 317 -0.64 -13.18 15.57
N LYS A 318 -0.30 -14.46 15.39
CA LYS A 318 -1.22 -15.61 15.44
C LYS A 318 -2.08 -15.70 16.70
N ARG A 319 -1.63 -15.14 17.83
CA ARG A 319 -2.40 -15.07 19.07
C ARG A 319 -3.67 -14.21 18.99
N MET A 320 -3.80 -13.38 17.94
CA MET A 320 -4.99 -12.58 17.70
C MET A 320 -6.11 -13.38 17.03
N LEU A 321 -5.79 -14.52 16.39
CA LEU A 321 -6.75 -15.33 15.65
C LEU A 321 -7.82 -15.90 16.58
N PHE A 322 -9.10 -15.58 16.30
CA PHE A 322 -10.28 -15.94 17.10
C PHE A 322 -10.22 -15.54 18.58
N ASN A 323 -9.40 -14.55 18.93
CA ASN A 323 -9.25 -14.11 20.30
C ASN A 323 -10.10 -12.86 20.58
N PRO A 324 -11.16 -12.97 21.44
CA PRO A 324 -12.07 -11.87 21.77
C PRO A 324 -11.41 -10.67 22.42
N ARG A 325 -10.22 -10.84 23.05
CA ARG A 325 -9.44 -9.75 23.64
C ARG A 325 -9.13 -8.63 22.63
N TYR A 326 -8.99 -9.00 21.35
CA TYR A 326 -8.70 -8.06 20.26
C TYR A 326 -9.96 -7.59 19.53
N GLY A 327 -11.17 -7.89 20.05
CA GLY A 327 -12.45 -7.46 19.50
C GLY A 327 -12.67 -7.89 18.06
N SER A 328 -13.23 -7.00 17.24
CA SER A 328 -13.52 -7.27 15.82
C SER A 328 -12.28 -7.56 14.97
N ILE A 329 -11.10 -7.04 15.33
CA ILE A 329 -9.84 -7.38 14.66
C ILE A 329 -9.55 -8.87 14.80
N GLY A 330 -9.60 -9.41 16.05
CA GLY A 330 -9.32 -10.83 16.31
C GLY A 330 -10.40 -11.78 15.81
N LEU A 331 -11.67 -11.34 15.78
CA LEU A 331 -12.82 -12.21 15.44
C LEU A 331 -13.23 -12.15 13.97
N ILE A 332 -12.91 -11.05 13.26
CA ILE A 332 -13.33 -10.85 11.87
C ILE A 332 -12.13 -10.65 10.96
N SER A 333 -11.29 -9.63 11.23
CA SER A 333 -10.26 -9.21 10.29
C SER A 333 -9.14 -10.25 10.18
N VAL A 334 -8.54 -10.69 11.27
CA VAL A 334 -7.48 -11.72 11.26
C VAL A 334 -7.98 -13.04 10.66
N PRO A 335 -9.16 -13.59 11.04
CA PRO A 335 -9.73 -14.76 10.36
C PRO A 335 -9.94 -14.57 8.86
N TYR A 336 -10.46 -13.41 8.42
CA TYR A 336 -10.61 -13.10 7.00
C TYR A 336 -9.26 -13.19 6.27
N PHE A 337 -8.24 -12.52 6.79
CA PHE A 337 -6.90 -12.53 6.17
C PHE A 337 -6.26 -13.93 6.18
N VAL A 338 -6.50 -14.74 7.23
CA VAL A 338 -5.98 -16.12 7.28
C VAL A 338 -6.73 -17.03 6.32
N PHE A 339 -8.04 -17.09 6.39
CA PHE A 339 -8.80 -18.12 5.66
C PHE A 339 -9.10 -17.73 4.20
N ILE A 340 -9.24 -16.45 3.89
CA ILE A 340 -9.58 -15.97 2.55
C ILE A 340 -8.35 -15.49 1.80
N GLU A 341 -7.54 -14.61 2.41
CA GLU A 341 -6.40 -14.05 1.71
C GLU A 341 -5.19 -15.00 1.70
N LEU A 342 -4.84 -15.61 2.83
CA LEU A 342 -3.66 -16.46 2.92
C LEU A 342 -3.91 -17.88 2.39
N LEU A 343 -4.98 -18.53 2.83
CA LEU A 343 -5.29 -19.91 2.44
C LEU A 343 -6.09 -20.01 1.13
N GLY A 344 -6.70 -18.92 0.67
CA GLY A 344 -7.48 -18.87 -0.57
C GLY A 344 -6.76 -19.50 -1.78
N PRO A 345 -5.51 -19.13 -2.10
CA PRO A 345 -4.77 -19.73 -3.21
C PRO A 345 -4.60 -21.25 -3.11
N ILE A 346 -4.45 -21.80 -1.90
CA ILE A 346 -4.36 -23.25 -1.68
C ILE A 346 -5.69 -23.90 -2.04
N ILE A 347 -6.79 -23.34 -1.55
CA ILE A 347 -8.15 -23.86 -1.83
C ILE A 347 -8.45 -23.77 -3.33
N GLU A 348 -8.06 -22.70 -4.01
CA GLU A 348 -8.26 -22.54 -5.45
C GLU A 348 -7.48 -23.57 -6.25
N VAL A 349 -6.21 -23.83 -5.92
CA VAL A 349 -5.42 -24.88 -6.61
C VAL A 349 -5.96 -26.27 -6.33
N LEU A 350 -6.38 -26.55 -5.09
CA LEU A 350 -7.07 -27.81 -4.81
C LEU A 350 -8.35 -27.96 -5.66
N GLY A 351 -9.10 -26.89 -5.84
CA GLY A 351 -10.26 -26.87 -6.75
C GLY A 351 -9.87 -27.18 -8.20
N TYR A 352 -8.82 -26.56 -8.71
CA TYR A 352 -8.30 -26.82 -10.09
C TYR A 352 -7.85 -28.26 -10.31
N ILE A 353 -7.43 -28.96 -9.26
CA ILE A 353 -6.99 -30.37 -9.33
C ILE A 353 -8.15 -31.32 -9.07
N LEU A 354 -8.88 -31.13 -7.96
CA LEU A 354 -9.86 -32.09 -7.47
C LEU A 354 -11.15 -32.12 -8.31
N VAL A 355 -11.59 -30.98 -8.86
CA VAL A 355 -12.80 -30.94 -9.68
C VAL A 355 -12.63 -31.73 -10.98
N PRO A 356 -11.57 -31.55 -11.80
CA PRO A 356 -11.33 -32.42 -12.98
C PRO A 356 -11.19 -33.89 -12.62
N ILE A 357 -10.46 -34.24 -11.56
CA ILE A 357 -10.33 -35.64 -11.10
C ILE A 357 -11.71 -36.18 -10.71
N GLY A 358 -12.51 -35.45 -9.96
CA GLY A 358 -13.85 -35.86 -9.55
C GLY A 358 -14.80 -36.07 -10.73
N VAL A 359 -14.68 -35.27 -11.79
CA VAL A 359 -15.43 -35.46 -13.04
C VAL A 359 -14.94 -36.72 -13.77
N LEU A 360 -13.62 -36.92 -13.91
CA LEU A 360 -13.05 -38.09 -14.60
C LEU A 360 -13.37 -39.39 -13.88
N THR A 361 -13.42 -39.39 -12.57
CA THR A 361 -13.80 -40.55 -11.73
C THR A 361 -15.29 -40.77 -11.59
N GLY A 362 -16.12 -39.89 -12.16
CA GLY A 362 -17.58 -39.97 -12.03
C GLY A 362 -18.15 -39.59 -10.67
N ILE A 363 -17.32 -39.10 -9.73
CA ILE A 363 -17.77 -38.65 -8.39
C ILE A 363 -18.52 -37.33 -8.50
N ILE A 364 -18.09 -36.45 -9.41
CA ILE A 364 -18.73 -35.15 -9.66
C ILE A 364 -19.46 -35.20 -11.00
N ASN A 365 -20.74 -34.85 -11.00
CA ASN A 365 -21.52 -34.73 -12.23
C ASN A 365 -20.97 -33.55 -13.06
N VAL A 366 -20.73 -33.78 -14.37
CA VAL A 366 -20.19 -32.79 -15.31
C VAL A 366 -21.04 -31.52 -15.35
N GLN A 367 -22.36 -31.64 -15.33
CA GLN A 367 -23.26 -30.48 -15.37
C GLN A 367 -23.11 -29.61 -14.13
N VAL A 368 -22.95 -30.22 -12.94
CA VAL A 368 -22.69 -29.52 -11.68
C VAL A 368 -21.32 -28.82 -11.71
N ALA A 369 -20.30 -29.51 -12.23
CA ALA A 369 -18.97 -28.92 -12.35
C ALA A 369 -18.98 -27.68 -13.27
N ILE A 370 -19.64 -27.77 -14.43
CA ILE A 370 -19.81 -26.64 -15.36
C ILE A 370 -20.58 -25.50 -14.69
N LEU A 371 -21.69 -25.79 -14.02
CA LEU A 371 -22.48 -24.78 -13.32
C LEU A 371 -21.64 -24.04 -12.26
N MET A 372 -20.91 -24.78 -11.43
CA MET A 372 -20.04 -24.20 -10.41
C MET A 372 -18.92 -23.33 -11.02
N PHE A 373 -18.34 -23.78 -12.14
CA PHE A 373 -17.35 -23.00 -12.87
C PHE A 373 -17.93 -21.70 -13.43
N LEU A 374 -19.12 -21.77 -14.07
CA LEU A 374 -19.81 -20.59 -14.60
C LEU A 374 -20.19 -19.60 -13.50
N LEU A 375 -20.66 -20.10 -12.36
CA LEU A 375 -20.97 -19.25 -11.20
C LEU A 375 -19.72 -18.56 -10.65
N ALA A 376 -18.60 -19.28 -10.55
CA ALA A 376 -17.34 -18.70 -10.09
C ALA A 376 -16.81 -17.63 -11.06
N LEU A 377 -16.90 -17.87 -12.37
CA LEU A 377 -16.54 -16.94 -13.44
C LEU A 377 -17.42 -15.69 -13.38
N LEU A 378 -18.74 -15.87 -13.40
CA LEU A 378 -19.71 -14.77 -13.37
C LEU A 378 -19.49 -13.89 -12.15
N TYR A 379 -19.35 -14.51 -10.97
CA TYR A 379 -19.14 -13.78 -9.73
C TYR A 379 -17.83 -12.99 -9.71
N GLY A 380 -16.70 -13.61 -10.13
CA GLY A 380 -15.43 -12.93 -10.24
C GLY A 380 -15.50 -11.71 -11.17
N SER A 381 -16.14 -11.88 -12.32
CA SER A 381 -16.37 -10.79 -13.29
C SER A 381 -17.24 -9.66 -12.72
N ILE A 382 -18.31 -9.99 -12.00
CA ILE A 382 -19.20 -8.99 -11.37
C ILE A 382 -18.43 -8.15 -10.35
N LEU A 383 -17.57 -8.77 -9.52
CA LEU A 383 -16.78 -8.03 -8.55
C LEU A 383 -15.77 -7.10 -9.21
N SER A 384 -15.06 -7.58 -10.24
CA SER A 384 -14.07 -6.78 -10.97
C SER A 384 -14.73 -5.64 -11.73
N MET A 385 -15.86 -5.90 -12.37
CA MET A 385 -16.68 -4.86 -13.03
C MET A 385 -17.26 -3.87 -12.02
N GLY A 386 -17.72 -4.36 -10.86
CA GLY A 386 -18.20 -3.51 -9.77
C GLY A 386 -17.15 -2.52 -9.28
N ALA A 387 -15.89 -2.95 -9.16
CA ALA A 387 -14.78 -2.06 -8.79
C ALA A 387 -14.52 -0.98 -9.87
N VAL A 388 -14.58 -1.35 -11.16
CA VAL A 388 -14.44 -0.40 -12.28
C VAL A 388 -15.63 0.58 -12.31
N LEU A 389 -16.85 0.12 -12.04
CA LEU A 389 -18.04 0.98 -11.94
C LEU A 389 -17.94 1.95 -10.76
N LEU A 390 -17.44 1.48 -9.60
CA LEU A 390 -17.20 2.37 -8.46
C LEU A 390 -16.23 3.49 -8.80
N GLU A 391 -15.16 3.17 -9.52
CA GLU A 391 -14.19 4.17 -9.99
C GLU A 391 -14.85 5.20 -10.90
N GLU A 392 -15.56 4.73 -11.94
CA GLU A 392 -16.21 5.60 -12.91
C GLU A 392 -17.28 6.47 -12.26
N TRP A 393 -18.05 5.90 -11.34
CA TRP A 393 -19.13 6.61 -10.69
C TRP A 393 -18.64 7.63 -9.66
N SER A 394 -17.58 7.32 -8.87
CA SER A 394 -17.15 8.17 -7.75
C SER A 394 -16.04 9.14 -8.12
N LEU A 395 -15.03 8.69 -8.87
CA LEU A 395 -13.80 9.45 -9.08
C LEU A 395 -13.61 9.92 -10.52
N ARG A 396 -14.20 9.23 -11.50
CA ARG A 396 -14.14 9.55 -12.94
C ARG A 396 -12.73 9.87 -13.46
N ARG A 397 -11.73 9.12 -12.98
CA ARG A 397 -10.32 9.42 -13.27
C ARG A 397 -9.89 8.99 -14.67
N TYR A 398 -10.61 8.07 -15.32
CA TYR A 398 -10.32 7.67 -16.71
C TYR A 398 -11.20 8.45 -17.70
N PRO A 399 -10.69 9.56 -18.30
CA PRO A 399 -11.52 10.50 -19.06
C PRO A 399 -12.00 9.95 -20.41
N LYS A 400 -11.40 8.87 -20.91
CA LYS A 400 -11.71 8.30 -22.23
C LYS A 400 -12.59 7.05 -22.05
N GLU A 401 -13.81 7.06 -22.57
CA GLU A 401 -14.75 5.92 -22.52
C GLU A 401 -14.13 4.60 -23.00
N ARG A 402 -13.26 4.66 -24.02
CA ARG A 402 -12.52 3.49 -24.51
C ARG A 402 -11.65 2.83 -23.43
N HIS A 403 -11.17 3.57 -22.44
CA HIS A 403 -10.41 3.01 -21.32
C HIS A 403 -11.31 2.21 -20.40
N VAL A 404 -12.50 2.73 -20.10
CA VAL A 404 -13.50 2.07 -19.27
C VAL A 404 -13.99 0.77 -19.94
N ILE A 405 -14.34 0.84 -21.24
CA ILE A 405 -14.72 -0.36 -22.02
C ILE A 405 -13.61 -1.40 -22.00
N ARG A 406 -12.36 -0.97 -22.17
CA ARG A 406 -11.22 -1.88 -22.13
C ARG A 406 -11.05 -2.53 -20.76
N LEU A 407 -11.19 -1.77 -19.65
CA LEU A 407 -11.17 -2.32 -18.30
C LEU A 407 -12.27 -3.38 -18.11
N PHE A 408 -13.49 -3.15 -18.61
CA PHE A 408 -14.57 -4.14 -18.55
C PHE A 408 -14.24 -5.42 -19.31
N LEU A 409 -13.73 -5.32 -20.53
CA LEU A 409 -13.36 -6.50 -21.32
C LEU A 409 -12.26 -7.32 -20.65
N TYR A 410 -11.26 -6.64 -20.08
CA TYR A 410 -10.21 -7.33 -19.33
C TYR A 410 -10.72 -7.93 -18.03
N ALA A 411 -11.63 -7.27 -17.30
CA ALA A 411 -12.26 -7.81 -16.10
C ALA A 411 -12.99 -9.15 -16.37
N LEU A 412 -13.65 -9.28 -17.53
CA LEU A 412 -14.25 -10.55 -17.95
C LEU A 412 -13.21 -11.65 -18.21
N SER A 413 -12.03 -11.30 -18.67
CA SER A 413 -10.97 -12.25 -19.00
C SER A 413 -10.08 -12.66 -17.80
N GLU A 414 -10.19 -11.96 -16.66
CA GLU A 414 -9.34 -12.13 -15.47
C GLU A 414 -9.28 -13.59 -14.99
N THR A 415 -10.44 -14.23 -14.91
CA THR A 415 -10.58 -15.60 -14.38
C THR A 415 -9.89 -16.66 -15.23
N PHE A 416 -9.70 -16.42 -16.53
CA PHE A 416 -9.14 -17.42 -17.46
C PHE A 416 -7.61 -17.50 -17.44
N TRP A 417 -6.93 -16.38 -17.22
CA TRP A 417 -5.47 -16.38 -17.35
C TRP A 417 -4.75 -15.66 -16.19
N TYR A 418 -5.22 -14.48 -15.78
CA TYR A 418 -4.50 -13.68 -14.79
C TYR A 418 -4.63 -14.25 -13.38
N ARG A 419 -5.85 -14.65 -12.99
CA ARG A 419 -6.11 -15.24 -11.67
C ARG A 419 -5.36 -16.55 -11.46
N PRO A 420 -5.37 -17.55 -12.37
CA PRO A 420 -4.54 -18.75 -12.22
C PRO A 420 -3.05 -18.45 -12.06
N LEU A 421 -2.50 -17.50 -12.84
CA LEU A 421 -1.11 -17.09 -12.71
C LEU A 421 -0.80 -16.51 -11.33
N THR A 422 -1.62 -15.57 -10.87
CA THR A 422 -1.41 -14.92 -9.57
C THR A 422 -1.58 -15.89 -8.41
N VAL A 423 -2.54 -16.80 -8.47
CA VAL A 423 -2.74 -17.88 -7.49
C VAL A 423 -1.48 -18.76 -7.40
N PHE A 424 -0.94 -19.19 -8.52
CA PHE A 424 0.30 -19.98 -8.54
C PHE A 424 1.49 -19.22 -7.97
N TRP A 425 1.65 -17.94 -8.30
CA TRP A 425 2.73 -17.11 -7.76
C TRP A 425 2.59 -16.88 -6.25
N ARG A 426 1.37 -16.72 -5.75
CA ARG A 426 1.10 -16.62 -4.30
C ARG A 426 1.49 -17.91 -3.57
N LEU A 427 1.22 -19.08 -4.13
CA LEU A 427 1.69 -20.36 -3.56
C LEU A 427 3.21 -20.46 -3.50
N LEU A 428 3.92 -19.98 -4.53
CA LEU A 428 5.38 -19.92 -4.48
C LEU A 428 5.87 -19.07 -3.30
N GLY A 429 5.16 -18.03 -2.91
CA GLY A 429 5.45 -17.26 -1.70
C GLY A 429 5.42 -18.13 -0.44
N LEU A 430 4.43 -19.02 -0.28
CA LEU A 430 4.37 -19.96 0.86
C LEU A 430 5.52 -20.98 0.83
N VAL A 431 5.89 -21.46 -0.37
CA VAL A 431 7.06 -22.35 -0.53
C VAL A 431 8.35 -21.64 -0.12
N GLN A 432 8.49 -20.34 -0.45
CA GLN A 432 9.65 -19.55 -0.03
C GLN A 432 9.72 -19.40 1.51
N VAL A 433 8.58 -19.24 2.18
CA VAL A 433 8.50 -19.26 3.66
C VAL A 433 9.02 -20.60 4.20
N ALA A 434 8.52 -21.72 3.68
CA ALA A 434 8.93 -23.06 4.12
C ALA A 434 10.44 -23.30 3.90
N ARG A 435 11.01 -22.69 2.85
CA ARG A 435 12.45 -22.76 2.55
C ARG A 435 13.30 -21.71 3.28
N LYS A 436 12.70 -20.88 4.16
CA LYS A 436 13.37 -19.82 4.92
C LYS A 436 14.21 -18.89 4.02
N GLN A 437 13.74 -18.60 2.82
CA GLN A 437 14.44 -17.66 1.93
C GLN A 437 14.38 -16.25 2.51
N GLN A 438 15.54 -15.60 2.65
CA GLN A 438 15.65 -14.22 3.11
C GLN A 438 15.98 -13.30 1.94
N GLY A 439 15.57 -12.02 2.03
CA GLY A 439 15.92 -10.95 1.09
C GLY A 439 14.81 -10.50 0.17
N TRP A 440 14.95 -9.25 -0.31
CA TRP A 440 13.98 -8.54 -1.15
C TRP A 440 14.07 -8.92 -2.62
N GLY A 441 15.22 -9.42 -3.09
CA GLY A 441 15.54 -9.60 -4.51
C GLY A 441 15.74 -8.27 -5.25
N GLU A 442 16.55 -8.26 -6.31
CA GLU A 442 16.72 -7.08 -7.15
C GLU A 442 15.46 -6.78 -7.97
N MET A 443 14.95 -5.56 -7.89
CA MET A 443 13.93 -5.03 -8.78
C MET A 443 14.55 -3.97 -9.69
N LYS A 444 14.60 -4.26 -11.00
CA LYS A 444 14.97 -3.25 -11.99
C LYS A 444 13.74 -2.38 -12.28
N ARG A 445 13.87 -1.09 -12.10
CA ARG A 445 12.84 -0.07 -12.40
C ARG A 445 13.25 0.70 -13.66
N LYS A 446 12.25 1.16 -14.43
CA LYS A 446 12.50 1.97 -15.65
C LYS A 446 12.52 3.47 -15.33
N GLY A 447 11.96 3.87 -14.17
CA GLY A 447 11.78 5.27 -13.79
C GLY A 447 10.50 5.88 -14.40
N ILE A 448 9.71 6.55 -13.57
CA ILE A 448 8.41 7.15 -13.96
C ILE A 448 8.61 8.54 -14.59
N SER A 449 9.71 9.23 -14.29
CA SER A 449 10.02 10.56 -14.81
C SER A 449 11.04 10.49 -15.94
N GLN A 450 10.60 10.77 -17.15
CA GLN A 450 11.47 11.24 -18.23
C GLN A 450 11.40 12.76 -18.32
#